data_fdedcc949548ecf3e7c0138925ca1180
#
_entry.id   fdedcc949548ecf3e7c0138925ca1180
#
_cell.length_a   1.000
_cell.length_b   1.000
_cell.length_c   1.000
_cell.angle_alpha   90.00
_cell.angle_beta   90.00
_cell.angle_gamma   90.00
#
_symmetry.space_group_name_H-M   'P 1'
#
loop_
_entity.id
_entity.type
_entity.pdbx_description
1 polymer ?
#
loop_
_entity_poly.entity_id
_entity_poly.type
_entity_poly.pdbx_seq_one_letter_code
_entity_poly.pdbx_strand_id
1 'polypeptide(L)'
;MFDLEGFVNDNSIRVVSSQQVKQAVSDVRRDIYDSHRHRVFALAFYMTGNELEAEDILTRTFIEAFRGAAEPQAGQLDTALVAELRQRFALDASEPPATLKSTSCANQDLGGRNVRRTDLEEAIQTLPATERLLFLLRDVEGYSPAAICQLLNMPESKVQRVLFSARIRLRQALAAVQTRQQQAA
;
A
#
# COMPACT_ATOMS: atom_id res chain seq x y z
N MET A 1 30.43 68.91 -12.43
CA MET A 1 29.84 68.59 -11.12
C MET A 1 28.75 67.60 -11.39
N PHE A 2 29.12 66.29 -11.46
CA PHE A 2 28.20 65.19 -11.71
C PHE A 2 28.23 64.32 -10.48
N ASP A 3 27.06 64.35 -9.78
CA ASP A 3 26.78 63.47 -8.64
C ASP A 3 26.61 62.04 -9.14
N LEU A 4 27.48 61.15 -8.68
CA LEU A 4 27.38 59.73 -8.77
C LEU A 4 26.85 59.19 -7.43
N GLU A 5 25.57 59.33 -7.19
CA GLU A 5 24.92 58.68 -6.05
C GLU A 5 24.42 57.30 -6.46
N GLY A 6 25.03 56.27 -5.87
CA GLY A 6 24.35 55.24 -5.12
C GLY A 6 23.62 54.17 -5.92
N PHE A 7 24.31 53.28 -6.59
CA PHE A 7 23.79 51.92 -6.76
C PHE A 7 24.16 51.09 -5.53
N VAL A 8 23.31 51.14 -4.49
CA VAL A 8 23.35 50.16 -3.42
C VAL A 8 22.72 48.90 -3.95
N ASN A 9 23.56 47.96 -4.37
CA ASN A 9 23.13 46.58 -4.71
C ASN A 9 22.86 45.86 -3.40
N ASP A 10 21.60 45.90 -2.96
CA ASP A 10 21.12 45.17 -1.78
C ASP A 10 20.97 43.67 -2.13
N ASN A 11 22.10 43.01 -2.33
CA ASN A 11 22.17 41.58 -2.46
C ASN A 11 22.27 40.94 -1.08
N SER A 12 21.18 41.11 -0.29
CA SER A 12 20.99 40.43 0.99
C SER A 12 20.85 38.95 0.76
N ILE A 13 21.97 38.27 0.54
CA ILE A 13 22.05 36.81 0.63
C ILE A 13 21.69 36.47 2.07
N ARG A 14 20.43 36.06 2.30
CA ARG A 14 20.02 35.49 3.57
C ARG A 14 20.81 34.22 3.80
N VAL A 15 21.81 34.28 4.61
CA VAL A 15 22.53 33.10 5.12
C VAL A 15 21.56 32.37 6.02
N VAL A 16 20.87 31.37 5.42
CA VAL A 16 19.99 30.48 6.18
C VAL A 16 20.88 29.67 7.10
N SER A 17 20.66 29.77 8.42
CA SER A 17 21.48 29.04 9.37
C SER A 17 21.31 27.54 9.19
N SER A 18 22.38 26.76 9.42
CA SER A 18 22.35 25.29 9.33
C SER A 18 21.25 24.67 10.20
N GLN A 19 20.83 25.33 11.29
CA GLN A 19 19.74 24.92 12.14
C GLN A 19 18.37 25.10 11.47
N GLN A 20 18.15 26.22 10.77
CA GLN A 20 16.91 26.48 10.03
C GLN A 20 16.72 25.48 8.89
N VAL A 21 17.79 25.11 8.17
CA VAL A 21 17.72 24.07 7.13
C VAL A 21 17.38 22.71 7.72
N LYS A 22 18.01 22.32 8.84
CA LYS A 22 17.70 21.05 9.52
C LYS A 22 16.25 21.01 10.03
N GLN A 23 15.74 22.12 10.56
CA GLN A 23 14.38 22.20 11.03
C GLN A 23 13.38 22.06 9.86
N ALA A 24 13.59 22.79 8.76
CA ALA A 24 12.75 22.71 7.57
C ALA A 24 12.70 21.29 6.99
N VAL A 25 13.85 20.60 6.91
CA VAL A 25 13.90 19.19 6.44
C VAL A 25 13.16 18.26 7.40
N SER A 26 13.24 18.50 8.72
CA SER A 26 12.49 17.70 9.72
C SER A 26 10.99 17.92 9.58
N ASP A 27 10.54 19.15 9.34
CA ASP A 27 9.12 19.47 9.21
C ASP A 27 8.53 18.84 7.93
N VAL A 28 9.24 18.92 6.79
CA VAL A 28 8.83 18.27 5.53
C VAL A 28 8.73 16.75 5.71
N ARG A 29 9.69 16.11 6.38
CA ARG A 29 9.63 14.67 6.65
C ARG A 29 8.46 14.28 7.53
N ARG A 30 8.14 15.10 8.51
CA ARG A 30 6.97 14.90 9.37
C ARG A 30 5.67 14.99 8.57
N ASP A 31 5.53 15.99 7.71
CA ASP A 31 4.34 16.16 6.87
C ASP A 31 4.14 14.97 5.92
N ILE A 32 5.22 14.47 5.31
CA ILE A 32 5.18 13.27 4.46
C ILE A 32 4.76 12.04 5.28
N TYR A 33 5.35 11.86 6.47
CA TYR A 33 4.99 10.76 7.36
C TYR A 33 3.51 10.83 7.74
N ASP A 34 3.03 11.97 8.23
CA ASP A 34 1.66 12.14 8.68
C ASP A 34 0.64 11.96 7.54
N SER A 35 0.99 12.34 6.32
CA SER A 35 0.15 12.19 5.13
C SER A 35 -0.01 10.74 4.68
N HIS A 36 1.01 9.90 4.88
CA HIS A 36 1.05 8.57 4.30
C HIS A 36 1.00 7.41 5.32
N ARG A 37 1.26 7.67 6.61
CA ARG A 37 1.39 6.63 7.64
C ARG A 37 0.16 5.71 7.73
N HIS A 38 -1.04 6.28 7.67
CA HIS A 38 -2.27 5.49 7.81
C HIS A 38 -2.46 4.51 6.66
N ARG A 39 -2.15 4.93 5.45
CA ARG A 39 -2.22 4.07 4.26
C ARG A 39 -1.18 2.95 4.31
N VAL A 40 0.08 3.30 4.60
CA VAL A 40 1.16 2.32 4.70
C VAL A 40 0.89 1.32 5.82
N PHE A 41 0.44 1.80 6.99
CA PHE A 41 0.06 0.93 8.11
C PHE A 41 -1.09 0.00 7.74
N ALA A 42 -2.16 0.51 7.13
CA ALA A 42 -3.31 -0.30 6.74
C ALA A 42 -2.93 -1.41 5.77
N LEU A 43 -2.14 -1.10 4.72
CA LEU A 43 -1.63 -2.11 3.79
C LEU A 43 -0.76 -3.15 4.50
N ALA A 44 0.15 -2.73 5.38
CA ALA A 44 0.99 -3.63 6.15
C ALA A 44 0.15 -4.51 7.09
N PHE A 45 -0.85 -3.93 7.77
CA PHE A 45 -1.76 -4.66 8.66
C PHE A 45 -2.58 -5.72 7.90
N TYR A 46 -3.19 -5.35 6.78
CA TYR A 46 -3.93 -6.32 5.97
C TYR A 46 -3.03 -7.40 5.34
N MET A 47 -1.74 -7.12 5.15
CA MET A 47 -0.78 -8.12 4.69
C MET A 47 -0.35 -9.08 5.81
N THR A 48 -0.12 -8.60 7.02
CA THR A 48 0.43 -9.40 8.14
C THR A 48 -0.67 -9.99 9.02
N GLY A 49 -1.79 -9.29 9.21
CA GLY A 49 -2.80 -9.61 10.22
C GLY A 49 -2.33 -9.33 11.66
N ASN A 50 -1.18 -8.66 11.83
CA ASN A 50 -0.54 -8.42 13.12
C ASN A 50 -0.12 -6.95 13.22
N GLU A 51 -0.57 -6.27 14.26
CA GLU A 51 -0.35 -4.85 14.49
C GLU A 51 1.14 -4.52 14.70
N LEU A 52 1.86 -5.32 15.47
CA LEU A 52 3.28 -5.11 15.74
C LEU A 52 4.13 -5.30 14.48
N GLU A 53 3.80 -6.30 13.66
CA GLU A 53 4.48 -6.50 12.38
C GLU A 53 4.17 -5.37 11.39
N ALA A 54 2.94 -4.87 11.40
CA ALA A 54 2.55 -3.73 10.56
C ALA A 54 3.29 -2.46 10.95
N GLU A 55 3.49 -2.20 12.25
CA GLU A 55 4.29 -1.07 12.74
C GLU A 55 5.78 -1.19 12.37
N ASP A 56 6.35 -2.39 12.43
CA ASP A 56 7.73 -2.61 12.00
C ASP A 56 7.89 -2.38 10.48
N ILE A 57 6.95 -2.87 9.66
CA ILE A 57 6.92 -2.59 8.22
C ILE A 57 6.76 -1.09 7.94
N LEU A 58 5.84 -0.42 8.63
CA LEU A 58 5.64 1.03 8.53
C LEU A 58 6.96 1.77 8.77
N THR A 59 7.59 1.49 9.90
CA THR A 59 8.83 2.14 10.31
C THR A 59 9.95 1.92 9.28
N ARG A 60 10.16 0.69 8.84
CA ARG A 60 11.20 0.35 7.85
C ARG A 60 10.93 0.97 6.49
N THR A 61 9.67 1.00 6.06
CA THR A 61 9.26 1.64 4.80
C THR A 61 9.66 3.11 4.77
N PHE A 62 9.38 3.85 5.84
CA PHE A 62 9.74 5.27 5.91
C PHE A 62 11.26 5.48 6.05
N ILE A 63 11.95 4.65 6.83
CA ILE A 63 13.42 4.71 6.93
C ILE A 63 14.04 4.52 5.54
N GLU A 64 13.60 3.52 4.78
CA GLU A 64 14.14 3.23 3.45
C GLU A 64 13.79 4.32 2.44
N ALA A 65 12.55 4.81 2.44
CA ALA A 65 12.13 5.89 1.57
C ALA A 65 12.93 7.18 1.82
N PHE A 66 13.13 7.57 3.08
CA PHE A 66 13.93 8.75 3.44
C PHE A 66 15.44 8.57 3.27
N ARG A 67 15.93 7.33 3.20
CA ARG A 67 17.31 7.04 2.82
C ARG A 67 17.53 7.28 1.33
N GLY A 68 16.54 6.92 0.50
CA GLY A 68 16.60 7.09 -0.96
C GLY A 68 16.38 8.54 -1.43
N ALA A 69 15.57 9.33 -0.70
CA ALA A 69 15.24 10.71 -1.05
C ALA A 69 14.93 11.54 0.20
N ALA A 70 15.29 12.83 0.17
CA ALA A 70 14.95 13.76 1.26
C ALA A 70 13.44 14.00 1.34
N GLU A 71 12.78 14.04 0.19
CA GLU A 71 11.34 14.24 0.00
C GLU A 71 10.77 13.14 -0.91
N PRO A 72 10.55 11.92 -0.38
CA PRO A 72 10.05 10.83 -1.20
C PRO A 72 8.62 11.08 -1.66
N GLN A 73 8.40 10.86 -2.95
CA GLN A 73 7.06 10.87 -3.54
C GLN A 73 6.29 9.58 -3.15
N ALA A 74 4.95 9.61 -3.26
CA ALA A 74 4.10 8.46 -2.94
C ALA A 74 4.56 7.15 -3.62
N GLY A 75 4.95 7.19 -4.89
CA GLY A 75 5.45 6.01 -5.61
C GLY A 75 6.77 5.45 -5.06
N GLN A 76 7.62 6.28 -4.45
CA GLN A 76 8.84 5.82 -3.79
C GLN A 76 8.52 5.15 -2.45
N LEU A 77 7.53 5.67 -1.72
CA LEU A 77 7.00 5.02 -0.51
C LEU A 77 6.39 3.65 -0.85
N ASP A 78 5.62 3.56 -1.94
CA ASP A 78 5.04 2.30 -2.39
C ASP A 78 6.11 1.28 -2.79
N THR A 79 7.16 1.74 -3.46
CA THR A 79 8.31 0.90 -3.82
C THR A 79 9.03 0.38 -2.58
N ALA A 80 9.26 1.24 -1.58
CA ALA A 80 9.86 0.86 -0.31
C ALA A 80 8.97 -0.14 0.46
N LEU A 81 7.65 0.11 0.52
CA LEU A 81 6.69 -0.80 1.14
C LEU A 81 6.69 -2.18 0.48
N VAL A 82 6.64 -2.24 -0.85
CA VAL A 82 6.69 -3.52 -1.57
C VAL A 82 8.02 -4.25 -1.35
N ALA A 83 9.12 -3.52 -1.25
CA ALA A 83 10.43 -4.11 -0.93
C ALA A 83 10.44 -4.76 0.46
N GLU A 84 9.88 -4.09 1.47
CA GLU A 84 9.73 -4.65 2.83
C GLU A 84 8.79 -5.86 2.85
N LEU A 85 7.67 -5.80 2.13
CA LEU A 85 6.74 -6.93 2.03
C LEU A 85 7.37 -8.14 1.35
N ARG A 86 8.22 -7.95 0.32
CA ARG A 86 8.96 -9.04 -0.34
C ARG A 86 9.94 -9.77 0.57
N GLN A 87 10.47 -9.11 1.58
CA GLN A 87 11.35 -9.76 2.55
C GLN A 87 10.59 -10.73 3.46
N ARG A 88 9.30 -10.51 3.67
CA ARG A 88 8.45 -11.28 4.59
C ARG A 88 7.56 -12.29 3.88
N PHE A 89 7.14 -11.97 2.66
CA PHE A 89 6.20 -12.75 1.89
C PHE A 89 6.81 -13.14 0.54
N ALA A 90 6.58 -14.39 0.14
CA ALA A 90 6.88 -14.84 -1.22
C ALA A 90 5.86 -14.20 -2.18
N LEU A 91 6.15 -12.97 -2.63
CA LEU A 91 5.31 -12.22 -3.57
C LEU A 91 5.56 -12.62 -5.03
N ASP A 92 6.40 -13.59 -5.27
CA ASP A 92 6.53 -14.21 -6.58
C ASP A 92 5.28 -15.01 -6.84
N ALA A 93 4.58 -14.64 -7.91
CA ALA A 93 3.35 -15.29 -8.24
C ALA A 93 3.62 -16.77 -8.54
N SER A 94 3.42 -17.60 -7.55
CA SER A 94 3.05 -18.97 -7.76
C SER A 94 1.86 -18.95 -8.73
N GLU A 95 1.98 -19.61 -9.85
CA GLU A 95 0.90 -19.70 -10.84
C GLU A 95 -0.35 -20.19 -10.11
N PRO A 96 -1.47 -19.43 -10.14
CA PRO A 96 -2.67 -19.91 -9.48
C PRO A 96 -2.95 -21.28 -10.03
N PRO A 97 -3.27 -22.30 -9.20
CA PRO A 97 -3.51 -23.64 -9.67
C PRO A 97 -4.51 -23.58 -10.83
N ALA A 98 -4.17 -24.17 -11.95
CA ALA A 98 -4.94 -24.14 -13.21
C ALA A 98 -6.40 -24.64 -13.06
N THR A 99 -6.76 -25.07 -11.88
CA THR A 99 -8.06 -25.63 -11.50
C THR A 99 -8.78 -24.77 -10.47
N LEU A 100 -8.89 -23.47 -10.68
CA LEU A 100 -10.09 -22.80 -10.17
C LEU A 100 -11.22 -23.21 -11.11
N LYS A 101 -11.72 -24.46 -10.93
CA LYS A 101 -13.00 -24.83 -11.47
C LYS A 101 -13.93 -23.71 -11.01
N SER A 102 -14.47 -22.99 -11.97
CA SER A 102 -15.64 -22.16 -11.79
C SER A 102 -16.74 -23.12 -11.30
N THR A 103 -16.63 -23.53 -10.04
CA THR A 103 -17.75 -24.15 -9.35
C THR A 103 -18.77 -23.04 -9.44
N SER A 104 -19.77 -23.28 -10.24
CA SER A 104 -20.96 -22.43 -10.33
C SER A 104 -21.39 -22.12 -8.90
N CYS A 105 -20.76 -21.09 -8.30
CA CYS A 105 -21.34 -20.39 -7.19
C CYS A 105 -22.54 -19.71 -7.84
N ALA A 106 -23.65 -20.48 -7.90
CA ALA A 106 -24.94 -19.96 -8.24
C ALA A 106 -25.01 -18.60 -7.54
N ASN A 107 -25.31 -17.56 -8.30
CA ASN A 107 -25.48 -16.16 -7.91
C ASN A 107 -25.89 -16.03 -6.43
N GLN A 108 -24.96 -16.25 -5.51
CA GLN A 108 -25.16 -15.84 -4.14
C GLN A 108 -24.91 -14.34 -4.18
N ASP A 109 -26.01 -13.65 -4.39
CA ASP A 109 -26.07 -12.20 -4.35
C ASP A 109 -25.59 -11.74 -2.97
N LEU A 110 -24.32 -11.31 -2.91
CA LEU A 110 -23.74 -10.70 -1.72
C LEU A 110 -24.30 -9.28 -1.51
N GLY A 111 -25.03 -8.76 -2.49
CA GLY A 111 -25.57 -7.39 -2.51
C GLY A 111 -26.62 -7.05 -1.46
N GLY A 112 -27.13 -8.04 -0.72
CA GLY A 112 -28.10 -7.81 0.35
C GLY A 112 -27.63 -8.26 1.74
N ARG A 113 -26.38 -8.74 1.88
CA ARG A 113 -25.89 -9.30 3.13
C ARG A 113 -24.94 -8.34 3.82
N ASN A 114 -25.22 -8.05 5.09
CA ASN A 114 -24.31 -7.27 5.94
C ASN A 114 -23.04 -8.09 6.22
N VAL A 115 -21.99 -7.86 5.42
CA VAL A 115 -20.66 -8.39 5.68
C VAL A 115 -20.06 -7.56 6.80
N ARG A 116 -19.74 -8.19 7.94
CA ARG A 116 -19.05 -7.50 9.03
C ARG A 116 -17.60 -7.22 8.61
N ARG A 117 -17.05 -6.14 9.14
CA ARG A 117 -15.65 -5.79 8.91
C ARG A 117 -14.69 -6.92 9.30
N THR A 118 -14.94 -7.56 10.44
CA THR A 118 -14.17 -8.71 10.94
C THR A 118 -14.19 -9.90 9.98
N ASP A 119 -15.34 -10.17 9.35
CA ASP A 119 -15.50 -11.27 8.39
C ASP A 119 -14.68 -10.99 7.12
N LEU A 120 -14.66 -9.73 6.68
CA LEU A 120 -13.86 -9.31 5.55
C LEU A 120 -12.35 -9.39 5.87
N GLU A 121 -11.94 -8.95 7.04
CA GLU A 121 -10.55 -9.04 7.50
C GLU A 121 -10.09 -10.50 7.58
N GLU A 122 -10.89 -11.39 8.17
CA GLU A 122 -10.62 -12.83 8.19
C GLU A 122 -10.50 -13.41 6.77
N ALA A 123 -11.44 -13.07 5.90
CA ALA A 123 -11.45 -13.56 4.53
C ALA A 123 -10.21 -13.06 3.73
N ILE A 124 -9.80 -11.82 3.90
CA ILE A 124 -8.58 -11.27 3.28
C ILE A 124 -7.34 -12.04 3.77
N GLN A 125 -7.27 -12.39 5.05
CA GLN A 125 -6.14 -13.14 5.60
C GLN A 125 -6.02 -14.56 5.05
N THR A 126 -7.10 -15.16 4.53
CA THR A 126 -7.04 -16.47 3.88
C THR A 126 -6.43 -16.44 2.47
N LEU A 127 -6.32 -15.28 1.85
CA LEU A 127 -5.75 -15.16 0.51
C LEU A 127 -4.23 -15.42 0.52
N PRO A 128 -3.68 -16.08 -0.51
CA PRO A 128 -2.24 -16.10 -0.74
C PRO A 128 -1.66 -14.67 -0.79
N ALA A 129 -0.44 -14.49 -0.30
CA ALA A 129 0.15 -13.16 -0.12
C ALA A 129 0.13 -12.29 -1.39
N THR A 130 0.45 -12.86 -2.55
CA THR A 130 0.42 -12.12 -3.82
C THR A 130 -1.01 -11.72 -4.21
N GLU A 131 -1.98 -12.62 -4.06
CA GLU A 131 -3.39 -12.34 -4.35
C GLU A 131 -3.92 -11.26 -3.40
N ARG A 132 -3.56 -11.34 -2.13
CA ARG A 132 -3.92 -10.37 -1.08
C ARG A 132 -3.37 -8.99 -1.44
N LEU A 133 -2.07 -8.89 -1.73
CA LEU A 133 -1.46 -7.61 -2.08
C LEU A 133 -2.08 -6.98 -3.32
N LEU A 134 -2.30 -7.76 -4.40
CA LEU A 134 -2.90 -7.23 -5.61
C LEU A 134 -4.34 -6.76 -5.38
N PHE A 135 -5.12 -7.52 -4.60
CA PHE A 135 -6.46 -7.14 -4.21
C PHE A 135 -6.46 -5.80 -3.43
N LEU A 136 -5.59 -5.67 -2.43
CA LEU A 136 -5.46 -4.45 -1.64
C LEU A 136 -5.08 -3.25 -2.52
N LEU A 137 -4.06 -3.39 -3.37
CA LEU A 137 -3.64 -2.31 -4.26
C LEU A 137 -4.73 -1.91 -5.25
N ARG A 138 -5.46 -2.89 -5.83
CA ARG A 138 -6.45 -2.61 -6.87
C ARG A 138 -7.81 -2.19 -6.33
N ASP A 139 -8.37 -2.99 -5.39
CA ASP A 139 -9.77 -2.88 -4.99
C ASP A 139 -9.94 -2.00 -3.73
N VAL A 140 -8.90 -1.84 -2.92
CA VAL A 140 -8.92 -0.96 -1.74
C VAL A 140 -8.26 0.38 -2.02
N GLU A 141 -7.04 0.38 -2.57
CA GLU A 141 -6.26 1.60 -2.82
C GLU A 141 -6.53 2.24 -4.19
N GLY A 142 -7.19 1.55 -5.10
CA GLY A 142 -7.60 2.07 -6.40
C GLY A 142 -6.49 2.19 -7.45
N TYR A 143 -5.34 1.53 -7.27
CA TYR A 143 -4.25 1.56 -8.26
C TYR A 143 -4.71 1.04 -9.62
N SER A 144 -4.22 1.67 -10.70
CA SER A 144 -4.45 1.16 -12.05
C SER A 144 -3.69 -0.16 -12.27
N PRO A 145 -4.17 -1.06 -13.14
CA PRO A 145 -3.42 -2.28 -13.48
C PRO A 145 -2.00 -1.98 -13.96
N ALA A 146 -1.82 -0.92 -14.74
CA ALA A 146 -0.51 -0.49 -15.23
C ALA A 146 0.43 -0.07 -14.08
N ALA A 147 -0.08 0.67 -13.08
CA ALA A 147 0.70 1.05 -11.90
C ALA A 147 1.11 -0.18 -11.08
N ILE A 148 0.21 -1.17 -10.93
CA ILE A 148 0.51 -2.43 -10.24
C ILE A 148 1.58 -3.23 -11.01
N CYS A 149 1.48 -3.29 -12.34
CA CYS A 149 2.49 -3.94 -13.19
C CYS A 149 3.88 -3.34 -12.98
N GLN A 150 3.98 -2.02 -12.95
CA GLN A 150 5.23 -1.31 -12.71
C GLN A 150 5.76 -1.54 -11.30
N LEU A 151 4.90 -1.39 -10.28
CA LEU A 151 5.26 -1.50 -8.87
C LEU A 151 5.74 -2.92 -8.51
N LEU A 152 5.08 -3.95 -9.06
CA LEU A 152 5.40 -5.34 -8.76
C LEU A 152 6.34 -5.99 -9.79
N ASN A 153 6.67 -5.29 -10.89
CA ASN A 153 7.41 -5.82 -12.03
C ASN A 153 6.76 -7.10 -12.59
N MET A 154 5.45 -7.04 -12.83
CA MET A 154 4.66 -8.17 -13.32
C MET A 154 3.98 -7.84 -14.65
N PRO A 155 3.85 -8.79 -15.58
CA PRO A 155 3.11 -8.58 -16.83
C PRO A 155 1.61 -8.43 -16.54
N GLU A 156 0.93 -7.60 -17.31
CA GLU A 156 -0.49 -7.27 -17.10
C GLU A 156 -1.39 -8.51 -17.11
N SER A 157 -1.13 -9.45 -18.01
CA SER A 157 -1.87 -10.70 -18.06
C SER A 157 -1.81 -11.51 -16.76
N LYS A 158 -0.67 -11.44 -16.05
CA LYS A 158 -0.49 -12.07 -14.75
C LYS A 158 -1.24 -11.30 -13.67
N VAL A 159 -1.14 -9.98 -13.65
CA VAL A 159 -1.88 -9.12 -12.72
C VAL A 159 -3.39 -9.38 -12.82
N GLN A 160 -3.93 -9.41 -14.04
CA GLN A 160 -5.35 -9.67 -14.26
C GLN A 160 -5.79 -11.07 -13.79
N ARG A 161 -5.01 -12.12 -14.08
CA ARG A 161 -5.29 -13.48 -13.61
C ARG A 161 -5.28 -13.59 -12.10
N VAL A 162 -4.27 -13.00 -11.45
CA VAL A 162 -4.15 -13.03 -9.99
C VAL A 162 -5.29 -12.26 -9.33
N LEU A 163 -5.68 -11.10 -9.85
CA LEU A 163 -6.83 -10.35 -9.36
C LEU A 163 -8.14 -11.13 -9.51
N PHE A 164 -8.33 -11.80 -10.64
CA PHE A 164 -9.50 -12.65 -10.85
C PHE A 164 -9.55 -13.79 -9.83
N SER A 165 -8.43 -14.48 -9.62
CA SER A 165 -8.30 -15.55 -8.61
C SER A 165 -8.58 -15.01 -7.20
N ALA A 166 -7.98 -13.88 -6.82
CA ALA A 166 -8.19 -13.25 -5.52
C ALA A 166 -9.66 -12.97 -5.23
N ARG A 167 -10.37 -12.40 -6.20
CA ARG A 167 -11.81 -12.09 -6.05
C ARG A 167 -12.68 -13.33 -5.91
N ILE A 168 -12.37 -14.42 -6.63
CA ILE A 168 -13.09 -15.69 -6.49
C ILE A 168 -12.85 -16.27 -5.10
N ARG A 169 -11.58 -16.35 -4.65
CA ARG A 169 -11.24 -16.90 -3.35
C ARG A 169 -11.85 -16.08 -2.21
N LEU A 170 -11.82 -14.75 -2.34
CA LEU A 170 -12.43 -13.87 -1.33
C LEU A 170 -13.93 -14.12 -1.20
N ARG A 171 -14.66 -14.26 -2.32
CA ARG A 171 -16.10 -14.62 -2.29
C ARG A 171 -16.34 -15.97 -1.63
N GLN A 172 -15.52 -16.97 -1.94
CA GLN A 172 -15.61 -18.30 -1.32
C GLN A 172 -15.35 -18.24 0.20
N ALA A 173 -14.32 -17.49 0.62
CA ALA A 173 -13.99 -17.30 2.02
C ALA A 173 -15.12 -16.60 2.79
N LEU A 174 -15.68 -15.53 2.24
CA LEU A 174 -16.81 -14.82 2.84
C LEU A 174 -18.06 -15.71 2.96
N ALA A 175 -18.37 -16.51 1.95
CA ALA A 175 -19.46 -17.47 2.01
C ALA A 175 -19.26 -18.52 3.12
N ALA A 176 -18.03 -19.03 3.29
CA ALA A 176 -17.69 -19.99 4.33
C ALA A 176 -17.80 -19.39 5.74
N VAL A 177 -17.37 -18.15 5.95
CA VAL A 177 -17.52 -17.43 7.23
C VAL A 177 -18.99 -17.27 7.60
N GLN A 178 -19.82 -16.85 6.65
CA GLN A 178 -21.27 -16.66 6.87
C GLN A 178 -21.97 -17.97 7.19
N THR A 179 -21.61 -19.07 6.51
CA THR A 179 -22.19 -20.39 6.80
C THR A 179 -21.86 -20.84 8.22
N ARG A 180 -20.62 -20.63 8.68
CA ARG A 180 -20.22 -20.94 10.07
C ARG A 180 -21.03 -20.15 11.10
N GLN A 181 -21.29 -18.87 10.85
CA GLN A 181 -22.07 -18.02 11.75
C GLN A 181 -23.54 -18.45 11.82
N GLN A 182 -24.15 -18.87 10.70
CA GLN A 182 -25.51 -19.37 10.65
C GLN A 182 -25.69 -20.71 11.37
N GLN A 183 -24.63 -21.52 11.45
CA GLN A 183 -24.65 -22.80 12.17
C GLN A 183 -24.42 -22.62 13.68
N ALA A 184 -23.85 -21.49 14.09
CA ALA A 184 -23.57 -21.19 15.51
C ALA A 184 -24.67 -20.36 16.20
N ALA A 185 -25.66 -19.89 15.46
CA ALA A 185 -26.81 -19.11 15.96
C ALA A 185 -28.05 -19.94 16.12
#